data_7bcd9cfcb3430839da20eeef86c7b265
#
_entry.id   7bcd9cfcb3430839da20eeef86c7b265
#
_cell.length_a   1.000
_cell.length_b   1.000
_cell.length_c   1.000
_cell.angle_alpha   90.00
_cell.angle_beta   90.00
_cell.angle_gamma   90.00
#
_symmetry.space_group_name_H-M   'P 1'
#
loop_
_entity.id
_entity.type
_entity.pdbx_description
1 polymer ?
#
loop_
_entity_poly.entity_id
_entity_poly.type
_entity_poly.pdbx_seq_one_letter_code
_entity_poly.pdbx_strand_id
1 'polypeptide(L)'
;MTWTRVKQQHPVALSDRQVAVLNELRNEVNYIYGYDDGYPRVNLGPCGRFAKAFREQWNARFRHKISIVFVMTPAGDHCHHVLVKLPDGNYFDGGNGVIPGPTLLKQFSPGTRLDEMVEFDLKLLDKWSYGLGRKYPRCPNYSDETTARLIESHLAKLPKNIIKP
;
A
#
# COMPACT_ATOMS: atom_id res chain seq x y z
N MET A 1 -13.93 -0.32 -32.26
CA MET A 1 -13.26 -0.33 -30.95
C MET A 1 -14.30 -0.12 -29.86
N THR A 2 -14.64 -1.15 -29.14
CA THR A 2 -15.47 -1.06 -27.97
C THR A 2 -14.57 -0.69 -26.79
N TRP A 3 -14.71 0.55 -26.34
CA TRP A 3 -14.12 0.95 -25.07
C TRP A 3 -14.86 0.21 -23.96
N THR A 4 -14.24 -0.81 -23.40
CA THR A 4 -14.74 -1.37 -22.15
C THR A 4 -14.55 -0.30 -21.08
N ARG A 5 -15.62 0.37 -20.71
CA ARG A 5 -15.60 1.20 -19.48
C ARG A 5 -15.20 0.26 -18.36
N VAL A 6 -13.99 0.43 -17.86
CA VAL A 6 -13.64 -0.14 -16.55
C VAL A 6 -14.69 0.40 -15.60
N LYS A 7 -15.54 -0.47 -15.08
CA LYS A 7 -16.52 -0.06 -14.06
C LYS A 7 -15.72 0.55 -12.93
N GLN A 8 -15.83 1.87 -12.75
CA GLN A 8 -15.36 2.50 -11.54
C GLN A 8 -16.07 1.80 -10.39
N GLN A 9 -15.30 1.06 -9.59
CA GLN A 9 -15.85 0.49 -8.38
C GLN A 9 -16.23 1.66 -7.47
N HIS A 10 -17.51 1.72 -7.09
CA HIS A 10 -17.94 2.71 -6.11
C HIS A 10 -17.16 2.49 -4.80
N PRO A 11 -16.70 3.57 -4.15
CA PRO A 11 -16.03 3.45 -2.86
C PRO A 11 -16.93 2.71 -1.86
N VAL A 12 -16.35 1.80 -1.12
CA VAL A 12 -17.03 1.06 -0.07
C VAL A 12 -16.38 1.43 1.25
N ALA A 13 -17.17 1.96 2.18
CA ALA A 13 -16.67 2.39 3.47
C ALA A 13 -16.02 1.24 4.25
N LEU A 14 -14.86 1.49 4.83
CA LEU A 14 -14.25 0.61 5.82
C LEU A 14 -14.88 0.88 7.19
N SER A 15 -15.07 -0.18 7.98
CA SER A 15 -15.51 -0.04 9.36
C SER A 15 -14.40 0.56 10.23
N ASP A 16 -14.78 1.17 11.37
CA ASP A 16 -13.81 1.64 12.35
C ASP A 16 -12.87 0.53 12.82
N ARG A 17 -13.39 -0.69 12.95
CA ARG A 17 -12.61 -1.87 13.30
C ARG A 17 -11.55 -2.19 12.25
N GLN A 18 -11.89 -2.12 10.96
CA GLN A 18 -10.94 -2.36 9.89
C GLN A 18 -9.83 -1.32 9.89
N VAL A 19 -10.17 -0.05 10.04
CA VAL A 19 -9.19 1.03 10.13
C VAL A 19 -8.29 0.85 11.34
N ALA A 20 -8.86 0.49 12.50
CA ALA A 20 -8.08 0.25 13.72
C ALA A 20 -7.08 -0.90 13.54
N VAL A 21 -7.49 -2.01 12.93
CA VAL A 21 -6.60 -3.16 12.67
C VAL A 21 -5.48 -2.79 11.71
N LEU A 22 -5.77 -2.02 10.67
CA LEU A 22 -4.75 -1.56 9.72
C LEU A 22 -3.72 -0.63 10.41
N ASN A 23 -4.17 0.24 11.30
CA ASN A 23 -3.28 1.11 12.05
C ASN A 23 -2.49 0.35 13.13
N GLU A 24 -3.03 -0.71 13.70
CA GLU A 24 -2.29 -1.64 14.55
C GLU A 24 -1.18 -2.35 13.77
N LEU A 25 -1.46 -2.78 12.55
CA LEU A 25 -0.45 -3.35 11.66
C LEU A 25 0.70 -2.36 11.43
N ARG A 26 0.38 -1.11 11.10
CA ARG A 26 1.40 -0.05 10.97
C ARG A 26 2.25 0.08 12.23
N ASN A 27 1.64 0.07 13.39
CA ASN A 27 2.36 0.20 14.66
C ASN A 27 3.34 -0.96 14.86
N GLU A 28 2.94 -2.18 14.55
CA GLU A 28 3.83 -3.35 14.66
C GLU A 28 4.94 -3.35 13.62
N VAL A 29 4.65 -2.95 12.40
CA VAL A 29 5.66 -2.79 11.34
C VAL A 29 6.72 -1.79 11.79
N ASN A 30 6.32 -0.65 12.32
CA ASN A 30 7.27 0.37 12.81
C ASN A 30 8.00 -0.06 14.08
N TYR A 31 7.39 -0.89 14.91
CA TYR A 31 8.07 -1.47 16.07
C TYR A 31 9.23 -2.40 15.63
N ILE A 32 9.02 -3.18 14.58
CA ILE A 32 10.02 -4.14 14.09
C ILE A 32 11.10 -3.45 13.27
N TYR A 33 10.73 -2.60 12.33
CA TYR A 33 11.69 -1.98 11.41
C TYR A 33 12.23 -0.66 11.90
N GLY A 34 11.46 0.08 12.69
CA GLY A 34 11.87 1.35 13.29
C GLY A 34 11.81 2.52 12.33
N TYR A 35 12.51 3.58 12.73
CA TYR A 35 12.56 4.87 12.04
C TYR A 35 14.01 5.23 11.71
N ASP A 36 14.17 6.01 10.65
CA ASP A 36 15.43 6.64 10.28
C ASP A 36 15.14 8.12 10.00
N ASP A 37 15.77 9.00 10.80
CA ASP A 37 15.55 10.45 10.72
C ASP A 37 14.07 10.85 10.76
N GLY A 38 13.31 10.18 11.62
CA GLY A 38 11.86 10.42 11.78
C GLY A 38 10.97 9.77 10.72
N TYR A 39 11.53 9.12 9.72
CA TYR A 39 10.77 8.42 8.68
C TYR A 39 10.68 6.93 8.96
N PRO A 40 9.50 6.30 8.76
CA PRO A 40 9.37 4.85 8.86
C PRO A 40 10.33 4.14 7.89
N ARG A 41 11.17 3.25 8.41
CA ARG A 41 12.16 2.53 7.57
C ARG A 41 11.52 1.68 6.49
N VAL A 42 10.33 1.14 6.74
CA VAL A 42 9.58 0.35 5.75
C VAL A 42 9.23 1.16 4.49
N ASN A 43 9.16 2.49 4.61
CA ASN A 43 8.91 3.40 3.49
C ASN A 43 10.19 3.90 2.80
N LEU A 44 11.36 3.50 3.30
CA LEU A 44 12.67 3.94 2.81
C LEU A 44 13.35 2.85 1.98
N GLY A 45 12.68 2.40 0.93
CA GLY A 45 13.13 1.38 0.00
C GLY A 45 12.12 0.23 -0.18
N PRO A 46 11.70 -0.49 0.88
CA PRO A 46 10.84 -1.67 0.72
C PRO A 46 9.35 -1.37 0.53
N CYS A 47 8.94 -0.13 0.35
CA CYS A 47 7.51 0.22 0.23
C CYS A 47 6.78 -0.56 -0.89
N GLY A 48 7.43 -0.81 -2.01
CA GLY A 48 6.87 -1.62 -3.10
C GLY A 48 6.70 -3.09 -2.73
N ARG A 49 7.66 -3.66 -2.01
CA ARG A 49 7.56 -5.04 -1.50
C ARG A 49 6.45 -5.20 -0.48
N PHE A 50 6.32 -4.23 0.41
CA PHE A 50 5.23 -4.20 1.38
C PHE A 50 3.87 -4.10 0.67
N ALA A 51 3.73 -3.18 -0.27
CA ALA A 51 2.50 -2.99 -1.05
C ALA A 51 2.10 -4.27 -1.80
N LYS A 52 3.08 -4.96 -2.41
CA LYS A 52 2.86 -6.25 -3.09
C LYS A 52 2.33 -7.32 -2.12
N ALA A 53 2.99 -7.52 -1.00
CA ALA A 53 2.59 -8.52 -0.01
C ALA A 53 1.20 -8.22 0.56
N PHE A 54 0.92 -6.95 0.88
CA PHE A 54 -0.37 -6.54 1.42
C PHE A 54 -1.50 -6.73 0.40
N ARG A 55 -1.28 -6.31 -0.84
CA ARG A 55 -2.26 -6.51 -1.91
C ARG A 55 -2.59 -7.98 -2.12
N GLU A 56 -1.58 -8.83 -2.19
CA GLU A 56 -1.78 -10.27 -2.40
C GLU A 56 -2.65 -10.89 -1.31
N GLN A 57 -2.35 -10.60 -0.05
CA GLN A 57 -3.09 -11.14 1.08
C GLN A 57 -4.50 -10.56 1.19
N TRP A 58 -4.64 -9.25 1.00
CA TRP A 58 -5.96 -8.62 0.99
C TRP A 58 -6.85 -9.22 -0.10
N ASN A 59 -6.35 -9.28 -1.32
CA ASN A 59 -7.12 -9.75 -2.47
C ASN A 59 -7.44 -11.24 -2.42
N ALA A 60 -6.62 -12.04 -1.72
CA ALA A 60 -6.92 -13.44 -1.49
C ALA A 60 -8.03 -13.63 -0.43
N ARG A 61 -8.19 -12.67 0.49
CA ARG A 61 -9.08 -12.79 1.65
C ARG A 61 -10.41 -12.08 1.49
N PHE A 62 -10.43 -10.92 0.85
CA PHE A 62 -11.60 -10.05 0.81
C PHE A 62 -12.20 -9.95 -0.59
N ARG A 63 -13.52 -9.75 -0.64
CA ARG A 63 -14.26 -9.62 -1.89
C ARG A 63 -13.89 -8.34 -2.66
N HIS A 64 -13.75 -7.22 -1.97
CA HIS A 64 -13.39 -5.96 -2.58
C HIS A 64 -11.87 -5.88 -2.72
N LYS A 65 -11.42 -5.90 -3.97
CA LYS A 65 -10.00 -5.91 -4.30
C LYS A 65 -9.38 -4.53 -4.15
N ILE A 66 -8.11 -4.51 -3.84
CA ILE A 66 -7.30 -3.31 -3.75
C ILE A 66 -6.25 -3.29 -4.85
N SER A 67 -5.73 -2.12 -5.13
CA SER A 67 -4.73 -1.89 -6.16
C SER A 67 -3.46 -1.26 -5.58
N ILE A 68 -2.35 -1.41 -6.30
CA ILE A 68 -1.11 -0.69 -6.02
C ILE A 68 -1.16 0.66 -6.74
N VAL A 69 -0.68 1.68 -6.06
CA VAL A 69 -0.64 3.05 -6.54
C VAL A 69 0.79 3.57 -6.45
N PHE A 70 1.22 4.25 -7.50
CA PHE A 70 2.52 4.93 -7.58
C PHE A 70 2.33 6.42 -7.42
N VAL A 71 3.07 7.04 -6.51
CA VAL A 71 3.15 8.48 -6.35
C VAL A 71 4.26 8.98 -7.27
N MET A 72 3.88 9.58 -8.38
CA MET A 72 4.77 9.94 -9.48
C MET A 72 5.08 11.43 -9.53
N THR A 73 6.28 11.77 -9.99
CA THR A 73 6.60 13.14 -10.37
C THR A 73 5.66 13.64 -11.48
N PRO A 74 5.51 14.96 -11.65
CA PRO A 74 4.65 15.50 -12.71
C PRO A 74 4.99 15.00 -14.11
N ALA A 75 6.29 14.81 -14.40
CA ALA A 75 6.77 14.29 -15.69
C ALA A 75 6.57 12.76 -15.82
N GLY A 76 6.27 12.05 -14.73
CA GLY A 76 6.11 10.62 -14.74
C GLY A 76 7.41 9.82 -14.90
N ASP A 77 8.55 10.44 -14.61
CA ASP A 77 9.87 9.85 -14.77
C ASP A 77 10.48 9.28 -13.47
N HIS A 78 9.92 9.63 -12.32
CA HIS A 78 10.33 9.12 -11.01
C HIS A 78 9.13 8.76 -10.16
N CYS A 79 9.28 7.72 -9.35
CA CYS A 79 8.31 7.31 -8.34
C CYS A 79 8.82 7.71 -6.95
N HIS A 80 8.02 8.51 -6.23
CA HIS A 80 8.36 8.91 -4.87
C HIS A 80 7.98 7.87 -3.84
N HIS A 81 6.89 7.13 -4.06
CA HIS A 81 6.36 6.19 -3.09
C HIS A 81 5.42 5.18 -3.76
N VAL A 82 5.36 3.99 -3.20
CA VAL A 82 4.46 2.92 -3.62
C VAL A 82 3.59 2.54 -2.42
N LEU A 83 2.28 2.52 -2.62
CA LEU A 83 1.34 2.16 -1.57
C LEU A 83 0.10 1.50 -2.19
N VAL A 84 -0.91 1.20 -1.39
CA VAL A 84 -2.15 0.60 -1.88
C VAL A 84 -3.32 1.56 -1.72
N LYS A 85 -4.29 1.43 -2.62
CA LYS A 85 -5.58 2.12 -2.54
C LYS A 85 -6.59 1.16 -1.94
N LEU A 86 -7.20 1.57 -0.84
CA LEU A 86 -8.21 0.81 -0.11
C LEU A 86 -9.59 0.93 -0.79
N PRO A 87 -10.53 0.04 -0.46
CA PRO A 87 -11.87 0.06 -1.07
C PRO A 87 -12.65 1.34 -0.84
N ASP A 88 -12.36 2.10 0.22
CA ASP A 88 -13.03 3.37 0.53
C ASP A 88 -12.42 4.59 -0.17
N GLY A 89 -11.39 4.41 -0.99
CA GLY A 89 -10.68 5.48 -1.66
C GLY A 89 -9.56 6.13 -0.83
N ASN A 90 -9.36 5.70 0.41
CA ASN A 90 -8.19 6.05 1.19
C ASN A 90 -7.00 5.18 0.78
N TYR A 91 -5.84 5.50 1.29
CA TYR A 91 -4.60 4.79 0.98
C TYR A 91 -4.01 4.15 2.23
N PHE A 92 -3.13 3.20 2.03
CA PHE A 92 -2.45 2.51 3.13
C PHE A 92 -1.01 2.18 2.75
N ASP A 93 -0.09 2.42 3.66
CA ASP A 93 1.25 1.88 3.63
C ASP A 93 1.68 1.40 5.03
N GLY A 94 2.74 0.59 5.06
CA GLY A 94 3.16 -0.05 6.31
C GLY A 94 3.73 0.91 7.35
N GLY A 95 4.17 2.09 6.95
CA GLY A 95 4.78 3.07 7.84
C GLY A 95 3.81 4.13 8.35
N ASN A 96 2.89 4.59 7.51
CA ASN A 96 1.95 5.66 7.85
C ASN A 96 0.56 5.14 8.27
N GLY A 97 0.23 3.91 7.92
CA GLY A 97 -1.11 3.37 8.15
C GLY A 97 -2.13 3.90 7.15
N VAL A 98 -3.37 4.06 7.58
CA VAL A 98 -4.44 4.58 6.73
C VAL A 98 -4.26 6.07 6.51
N ILE A 99 -4.20 6.48 5.24
CA ILE A 99 -4.02 7.87 4.80
C ILE A 99 -5.29 8.32 4.09
N PRO A 100 -5.96 9.37 4.58
CA PRO A 100 -7.12 9.91 3.87
C PRO A 100 -6.76 10.35 2.45
N GLY A 101 -7.61 9.98 1.48
CA GLY A 101 -7.35 10.26 0.06
C GLY A 101 -6.98 11.71 -0.26
N PRO A 102 -7.73 12.71 0.25
CA PRO A 102 -7.43 14.11 -0.03
C PRO A 102 -6.10 14.61 0.55
N THR A 103 -5.54 13.92 1.54
CA THR A 103 -4.31 14.36 2.22
C THR A 103 -3.04 13.78 1.63
N LEU A 104 -3.12 12.70 0.84
CA LEU A 104 -1.94 12.01 0.34
C LEU A 104 -1.02 12.93 -0.48
N LEU A 105 -1.57 13.57 -1.51
CA LEU A 105 -0.76 14.42 -2.40
C LEU A 105 -0.25 15.70 -1.75
N LYS A 106 -0.85 16.13 -0.63
CA LYS A 106 -0.38 17.30 0.12
C LYS A 106 1.00 17.08 0.76
N GLN A 107 1.43 15.84 0.88
CA GLN A 107 2.75 15.48 1.42
C GLN A 107 3.88 15.60 0.38
N PHE A 108 3.52 15.83 -0.88
CA PHE A 108 4.45 15.87 -2.01
C PHE A 108 4.43 17.22 -2.71
N SER A 109 5.41 17.43 -3.58
CA SER A 109 5.52 18.66 -4.38
C SER A 109 4.28 18.87 -5.26
N PRO A 110 3.90 20.15 -5.55
CA PRO A 110 2.80 20.44 -6.46
C PRO A 110 2.98 19.75 -7.81
N GLY A 111 1.89 19.26 -8.38
CA GLY A 111 1.89 18.55 -9.66
C GLY A 111 2.20 17.06 -9.57
N THR A 112 2.55 16.56 -8.39
CA THR A 112 2.67 15.12 -8.14
C THR A 112 1.34 14.43 -8.45
N ARG A 113 1.41 13.28 -9.13
CA ARG A 113 0.23 12.54 -9.56
C ARG A 113 0.24 11.10 -9.04
N LEU A 114 -0.94 10.48 -9.05
CA LEU A 114 -1.11 9.07 -8.69
C LEU A 114 -1.37 8.26 -9.95
N ASP A 115 -0.57 7.22 -10.16
CA ASP A 115 -0.78 6.23 -11.22
C ASP A 115 -1.21 4.91 -10.55
N GLU A 116 -2.41 4.45 -10.87
CA GLU A 116 -2.96 3.21 -10.33
C GLU A 116 -2.62 2.04 -11.24
N MET A 117 -2.09 0.96 -10.64
CA MET A 117 -1.90 -0.31 -11.33
C MET A 117 -3.22 -1.09 -11.29
N VAL A 118 -4.00 -1.00 -12.37
CA VAL A 118 -5.33 -1.66 -12.44
C VAL A 118 -5.18 -3.17 -12.46
N GLU A 119 -4.29 -3.69 -13.33
CA GLU A 119 -3.92 -5.10 -13.37
C GLU A 119 -2.51 -5.28 -12.83
N PHE A 120 -2.28 -6.34 -12.07
CA PHE A 120 -0.96 -6.58 -11.49
C PHE A 120 0.08 -6.84 -12.58
N ASP A 121 1.10 -6.02 -12.61
CA ASP A 121 2.24 -6.09 -13.52
C ASP A 121 3.54 -6.04 -12.71
N LEU A 122 4.21 -7.18 -12.59
CA LEU A 122 5.43 -7.29 -11.82
C LEU A 122 6.57 -6.44 -12.40
N LYS A 123 6.64 -6.32 -13.73
CA LYS A 123 7.67 -5.49 -14.38
C LYS A 123 7.48 -4.02 -14.06
N LEU A 124 6.25 -3.55 -14.05
CA LEU A 124 5.92 -2.17 -13.70
C LEU A 124 6.23 -1.90 -12.22
N LEU A 125 5.87 -2.82 -11.34
CA LEU A 125 6.18 -2.72 -9.91
C LEU A 125 7.69 -2.69 -9.69
N ASP A 126 8.45 -3.56 -10.36
CA ASP A 126 9.91 -3.60 -10.27
C ASP A 126 10.55 -2.31 -10.80
N LYS A 127 10.03 -1.77 -11.89
CA LYS A 127 10.50 -0.50 -12.46
C LYS A 127 10.41 0.65 -11.46
N TRP A 128 9.29 0.76 -10.73
CA TRP A 128 9.04 1.88 -9.83
C TRP A 128 9.38 1.58 -8.38
N SER A 129 9.64 0.33 -8.04
CA SER A 129 10.16 -0.05 -6.73
C SER A 129 11.68 0.00 -6.72
N TYR A 130 12.26 0.18 -5.56
CA TYR A 130 13.71 0.18 -5.38
C TYR A 130 14.28 -1.24 -5.44
N GLY A 131 14.03 -1.96 -6.55
CA GLY A 131 14.54 -3.31 -6.78
C GLY A 131 13.92 -4.36 -5.86
N LEU A 132 12.91 -5.08 -6.36
CA LEU A 132 12.39 -6.25 -5.67
C LEU A 132 13.52 -7.28 -5.53
N GLY A 133 13.98 -7.54 -4.32
CA GLY A 133 15.06 -8.48 -4.04
C GLY A 133 16.41 -7.85 -3.70
N ARG A 134 16.53 -6.53 -3.72
CA ARG A 134 17.74 -5.83 -3.24
C ARG A 134 17.69 -5.63 -1.74
N LYS A 135 18.87 -5.53 -1.13
CA LYS A 135 19.00 -5.06 0.25
C LYS A 135 18.76 -3.55 0.28
N TYR A 136 18.07 -3.10 1.31
CA TYR A 136 17.75 -1.69 1.48
C TYR A 136 18.69 -1.06 2.51
N PRO A 137 19.53 -0.08 2.13
CA PRO A 137 20.49 0.53 3.06
C PRO A 137 19.84 1.17 4.29
N ARG A 138 18.63 1.73 4.12
CA ARG A 138 17.89 2.40 5.21
C ARG A 138 16.90 1.48 5.92
N CYS A 139 16.76 0.24 5.49
CA CYS A 139 15.95 -0.78 6.13
C CYS A 139 16.63 -2.17 5.96
N PRO A 140 17.83 -2.35 6.52
CA PRO A 140 18.67 -3.52 6.21
C PRO A 140 18.09 -4.84 6.74
N ASN A 141 17.22 -4.78 7.74
CA ASN A 141 16.58 -5.94 8.35
C ASN A 141 15.22 -6.29 7.73
N TYR A 142 14.83 -5.64 6.63
CA TYR A 142 13.56 -5.96 5.98
C TYR A 142 13.52 -7.43 5.53
N SER A 143 12.41 -8.09 5.86
CA SER A 143 12.18 -9.49 5.53
C SER A 143 10.77 -9.67 4.98
N ASP A 144 10.67 -10.25 3.79
CA ASP A 144 9.38 -10.61 3.19
C ASP A 144 8.60 -11.57 4.08
N GLU A 145 9.29 -12.54 4.68
CA GLU A 145 8.66 -13.53 5.56
C GLU A 145 8.07 -12.88 6.81
N THR A 146 8.82 -12.03 7.48
CA THR A 146 8.34 -11.30 8.66
C THR A 146 7.16 -10.40 8.31
N THR A 147 7.26 -9.66 7.21
CA THR A 147 6.19 -8.78 6.73
C THR A 147 4.92 -9.56 6.40
N ALA A 148 5.05 -10.68 5.69
CA ALA A 148 3.91 -11.53 5.35
C ALA A 148 3.19 -12.06 6.59
N ARG A 149 3.93 -12.47 7.62
CA ARG A 149 3.36 -12.93 8.90
C ARG A 149 2.62 -11.82 9.63
N LEU A 150 3.17 -10.61 9.66
CA LEU A 150 2.51 -9.45 10.29
C LEU A 150 1.19 -9.11 9.60
N ILE A 151 1.21 -9.07 8.28
CA ILE A 151 0.00 -8.80 7.49
C ILE A 151 -1.05 -9.88 7.74
N GLU A 152 -0.66 -11.14 7.64
CA GLU A 152 -1.57 -12.28 7.85
C GLU A 152 -2.21 -12.25 9.24
N SER A 153 -1.42 -12.04 10.29
CA SER A 153 -1.91 -12.04 11.66
C SER A 153 -2.90 -10.91 11.93
N HIS A 154 -2.73 -9.74 11.28
CA HIS A 154 -3.65 -8.62 11.44
C HIS A 154 -4.92 -8.81 10.58
N LEU A 155 -4.78 -9.18 9.31
CA LEU A 155 -5.95 -9.41 8.45
C LEU A 155 -6.82 -10.57 8.95
N ALA A 156 -6.22 -11.55 9.64
CA ALA A 156 -6.97 -12.65 10.26
C ALA A 156 -7.92 -12.20 11.38
N LYS A 157 -7.70 -11.03 11.97
CA LYS A 157 -8.59 -10.43 12.96
C LYS A 157 -9.90 -9.91 12.34
N LEU A 158 -9.96 -9.80 11.03
CA LEU A 158 -11.10 -9.27 10.29
C LEU A 158 -11.89 -10.40 9.65
N PRO A 159 -13.25 -10.43 9.79
CA PRO A 159 -14.07 -11.39 9.09
C PRO A 159 -13.94 -11.24 7.57
N LYS A 160 -14.05 -12.36 6.83
CA LYS A 160 -13.86 -12.39 5.36
C LYS A 160 -14.85 -11.55 4.56
N ASN A 161 -16.01 -11.22 5.13
CA ASN A 161 -17.12 -10.53 4.46
C ASN A 161 -17.50 -9.22 5.16
N ILE A 162 -16.52 -8.38 5.45
CA ILE A 162 -16.74 -7.23 6.33
C ILE A 162 -17.31 -6.02 5.65
N ILE A 163 -17.30 -5.94 4.35
CA ILE A 163 -17.80 -4.75 3.72
C ILE A 163 -19.31 -4.83 3.74
N LYS A 164 -19.91 -4.22 4.76
CA LYS A 164 -21.35 -3.98 4.75
C LYS A 164 -21.67 -3.10 3.56
N PRO A 165 -22.74 -3.44 2.83
CA PRO A 165 -23.23 -2.61 1.74
C PRO A 165 -23.57 -1.19 2.22
#